data_84b0645c58d53a54188db64714f10f8b
#
_entry.id   84b0645c58d53a54188db64714f10f8b
#
_cell.length_a   1.000
_cell.length_b   1.000
_cell.length_c   1.000
_cell.angle_alpha   90.00
_cell.angle_beta   90.00
_cell.angle_gamma   90.00
#
_symmetry.space_group_name_H-M   'P 1'
#
loop_
_entity.id
_entity.type
_entity.pdbx_description
1 polymer ?
#
loop_
_entity_poly.entity_id
_entity_poly.type
_entity_poly.pdbx_seq_one_letter_code
_entity_poly.pdbx_strand_id
1 'polypeptide(L)'
;MSEIIFVRHGQASFGEKSYDKLSELGVNQVRHLASYWKGLGETFDQLYSGSLLRQKETANELIALTKGDSPGIQIDDSFNEYNGDSLIRIYLRDNADLQSSNSSLDMPIKDERLFQRIFEKATSKWIKNSLKPTSNDSDFESWTSFKHR
;
A
#
# COMPACT_ATOMS: atom_id res chain seq x y z
N MET A 1 -3.81 21.83 -21.87
CA MET A 1 -3.23 20.46 -21.90
C MET A 1 -3.55 19.89 -20.52
N SER A 2 -4.14 18.68 -20.44
CA SER A 2 -4.43 18.06 -19.14
C SER A 2 -3.22 17.25 -18.72
N GLU A 3 -2.85 17.32 -17.44
CA GLU A 3 -1.76 16.58 -16.83
C GLU A 3 -2.30 15.70 -15.70
N ILE A 4 -1.77 14.49 -15.55
CA ILE A 4 -2.09 13.57 -14.46
C ILE A 4 -0.81 13.30 -13.70
N ILE A 5 -0.83 13.56 -12.38
CA ILE A 5 0.29 13.31 -11.49
C ILE A 5 -0.06 12.14 -10.58
N PHE A 6 0.73 11.07 -10.64
CA PHE A 6 0.63 9.95 -9.72
C PHE A 6 1.60 10.13 -8.55
N VAL A 7 1.07 10.06 -7.34
CA VAL A 7 1.85 10.17 -6.10
C VAL A 7 1.79 8.85 -5.34
N ARG A 8 2.95 8.28 -5.06
CA ARG A 8 3.03 7.17 -4.11
C ARG A 8 2.81 7.69 -2.70
N HIS A 9 2.09 6.95 -1.87
CA HIS A 9 1.95 7.29 -0.45
C HIS A 9 3.32 7.43 0.25
N GLY A 10 3.41 8.26 1.29
CA GLY A 10 4.58 8.35 2.15
C GLY A 10 4.89 7.00 2.82
N GLN A 11 6.08 6.88 3.40
CA GLN A 11 6.47 5.63 4.07
C GLN A 11 5.42 5.22 5.11
N ALA A 12 4.95 3.97 5.01
CA ALA A 12 4.06 3.37 6.00
C ALA A 12 4.84 2.92 7.25
N SER A 13 4.12 2.71 8.37
CA SER A 13 4.69 2.27 9.66
C SER A 13 4.99 0.77 9.66
N PHE A 14 6.07 0.37 8.99
CA PHE A 14 6.47 -1.03 8.88
C PHE A 14 6.76 -1.64 10.26
N GLY A 15 6.19 -2.81 10.54
CA GLY A 15 6.42 -3.56 11.79
C GLY A 15 5.61 -3.07 12.99
N GLU A 16 4.78 -2.04 12.86
CA GLU A 16 3.83 -1.61 13.89
C GLU A 16 2.50 -2.37 13.80
N LYS A 17 1.73 -2.38 14.89
CA LYS A 17 0.38 -2.98 14.92
C LYS A 17 -0.58 -2.38 13.89
N SER A 18 -0.39 -1.11 13.54
CA SER A 18 -1.15 -0.40 12.50
C SER A 18 -0.23 -0.07 11.33
N TYR A 19 0.07 -1.07 10.53
CA TYR A 19 0.91 -0.91 9.32
C TYR A 19 0.32 0.08 8.31
N ASP A 20 -1.02 0.19 8.24
CA ASP A 20 -1.72 0.99 7.23
C ASP A 20 -1.75 2.49 7.54
N LYS A 21 -0.87 3.02 8.37
CA LYS A 21 -0.71 4.46 8.60
C LYS A 21 0.67 4.94 8.14
N LEU A 22 0.81 6.24 7.90
CA LEU A 22 2.12 6.83 7.64
C LEU A 22 3.01 6.76 8.90
N SER A 23 4.30 6.49 8.69
CA SER A 23 5.31 6.75 9.70
C SER A 23 5.57 8.25 9.82
N GLU A 24 6.26 8.68 10.88
CA GLU A 24 6.70 10.07 11.03
C GLU A 24 7.54 10.52 9.83
N LEU A 25 8.42 9.65 9.34
CA LEU A 25 9.20 9.91 8.12
C LEU A 25 8.28 10.05 6.89
N GLY A 26 7.25 9.19 6.77
CA GLY A 26 6.27 9.26 5.69
C GLY A 26 5.53 10.59 5.66
N VAL A 27 5.07 11.07 6.81
CA VAL A 27 4.44 12.39 6.93
C VAL A 27 5.39 13.50 6.47
N ASN A 28 6.66 13.45 6.92
CA ASN A 28 7.66 14.43 6.53
C ASN A 28 7.96 14.40 5.02
N GLN A 29 8.03 13.21 4.41
CA GLN A 29 8.19 13.07 2.96
C GLN A 29 7.06 13.77 2.20
N VAL A 30 5.81 13.55 2.60
CA VAL A 30 4.64 14.15 1.95
C VAL A 30 4.64 15.67 2.14
N ARG A 31 4.95 16.16 3.33
CA ARG A 31 5.05 17.60 3.61
C ARG A 31 6.12 18.30 2.78
N HIS A 32 7.26 17.64 2.55
CA HIS A 32 8.30 18.17 1.67
C HIS A 32 7.79 18.30 0.23
N LEU A 33 7.13 17.27 -0.30
CA LEU A 33 6.54 17.31 -1.65
C LEU A 33 5.49 18.41 -1.77
N ALA A 34 4.58 18.52 -0.81
CA ALA A 34 3.55 19.54 -0.79
C ALA A 34 4.14 20.97 -0.73
N SER A 35 5.19 21.16 0.08
CA SER A 35 5.91 22.43 0.17
C SER A 35 6.61 22.79 -1.13
N TYR A 36 7.19 21.81 -1.82
CA TYR A 36 7.81 21.98 -3.12
C TYR A 36 6.78 22.45 -4.16
N TRP A 37 5.65 21.79 -4.28
CA TRP A 37 4.58 22.17 -5.21
C TRP A 37 4.00 23.55 -4.88
N LYS A 38 3.79 23.85 -3.59
CA LYS A 38 3.37 25.18 -3.16
C LYS A 38 4.35 26.26 -3.58
N GLY A 39 5.66 25.96 -3.51
CA GLY A 39 6.73 26.89 -3.97
C GLY A 39 6.68 27.13 -5.46
N LEU A 40 6.26 26.15 -6.25
CA LEU A 40 6.07 26.26 -7.70
C LEU A 40 4.73 26.92 -8.08
N GLY A 41 3.81 27.10 -7.13
CA GLY A 41 2.46 27.60 -7.40
C GLY A 41 1.54 26.58 -8.05
N GLU A 42 1.88 25.29 -7.94
CA GLU A 42 1.05 24.20 -8.49
C GLU A 42 -0.34 24.19 -7.85
N THR A 43 -1.34 23.94 -8.68
CA THR A 43 -2.75 23.78 -8.30
C THR A 43 -3.34 22.54 -8.96
N PHE A 44 -4.32 21.95 -8.31
CA PHE A 44 -4.95 20.73 -8.79
C PHE A 44 -6.46 20.93 -8.91
N ASP A 45 -7.04 20.58 -10.05
CA ASP A 45 -8.49 20.67 -10.29
C ASP A 45 -9.24 19.50 -9.64
N GLN A 46 -8.60 18.34 -9.53
CA GLN A 46 -9.19 17.12 -8.98
C GLN A 46 -8.14 16.32 -8.23
N LEU A 47 -8.55 15.69 -7.13
CA LEU A 47 -7.73 14.84 -6.30
C LEU A 47 -8.44 13.52 -6.03
N TYR A 48 -7.75 12.43 -6.31
CA TYR A 48 -8.22 11.07 -6.05
C TYR A 48 -7.29 10.36 -5.09
N SER A 49 -7.86 9.53 -4.23
CA SER A 49 -7.11 8.67 -3.31
C SER A 49 -7.81 7.33 -3.17
N GLY A 50 -7.05 6.27 -2.93
CA GLY A 50 -7.59 5.04 -2.42
C GLY A 50 -8.09 5.19 -0.98
N SER A 51 -8.81 4.18 -0.48
CA SER A 51 -9.39 4.19 0.87
C SER A 51 -8.44 3.71 1.96
N LEU A 52 -7.25 3.20 1.63
CA LEU A 52 -6.25 2.80 2.61
C LEU A 52 -5.78 4.00 3.44
N LEU A 53 -5.56 3.79 4.75
CA LEU A 53 -5.27 4.89 5.68
C LEU A 53 -4.04 5.70 5.24
N ARG A 54 -2.94 5.02 4.88
CA ARG A 54 -1.71 5.67 4.39
C ARG A 54 -1.93 6.52 3.12
N GLN A 55 -2.87 6.11 2.25
CA GLN A 55 -3.21 6.88 1.04
C GLN A 55 -4.00 8.13 1.40
N LYS A 56 -5.03 8.00 2.27
CA LYS A 56 -5.81 9.12 2.76
C LYS A 56 -4.97 10.13 3.55
N GLU A 57 -4.08 9.65 4.41
CA GLU A 57 -3.16 10.51 5.15
C GLU A 57 -2.23 11.27 4.22
N THR A 58 -1.69 10.60 3.18
CA THR A 58 -0.87 11.25 2.13
C THR A 58 -1.67 12.35 1.43
N ALA A 59 -2.89 12.07 0.99
CA ALA A 59 -3.73 13.02 0.29
C ALA A 59 -4.09 14.22 1.19
N ASN A 60 -4.41 13.98 2.46
CA ASN A 60 -4.73 15.04 3.43
C ASN A 60 -3.52 15.97 3.68
N GLU A 61 -2.32 15.43 3.86
CA GLU A 61 -1.10 16.23 4.04
C GLU A 61 -0.77 17.06 2.80
N LEU A 62 -1.00 16.52 1.59
CA LEU A 62 -0.83 17.26 0.33
C LEU A 62 -1.79 18.44 0.23
N ILE A 63 -3.08 18.21 0.48
CA ILE A 63 -4.12 19.24 0.42
C ILE A 63 -3.88 20.36 1.42
N ALA A 64 -3.53 20.01 2.66
CA ALA A 64 -3.37 21.00 3.74
C ALA A 64 -2.32 22.08 3.41
N LEU A 65 -1.41 21.80 2.48
CA LEU A 65 -0.33 22.70 2.11
C LEU A 65 -0.48 23.30 0.72
N THR A 66 -1.43 22.85 -0.11
CA THR A 66 -1.71 23.48 -1.41
C THR A 66 -2.45 24.81 -1.21
N LYS A 67 -2.19 25.80 -2.08
CA LYS A 67 -2.84 27.12 -2.04
C LYS A 67 -4.20 27.08 -2.72
N GLY A 68 -5.18 27.82 -2.17
CA GLY A 68 -6.48 28.08 -2.80
C GLY A 68 -7.60 27.17 -2.33
N ASP A 69 -8.75 27.26 -2.98
CA ASP A 69 -9.89 26.36 -2.79
C ASP A 69 -9.48 24.99 -3.33
N SER A 70 -8.95 24.16 -2.45
CA SER A 70 -8.53 22.81 -2.80
C SER A 70 -9.76 21.96 -3.11
N PRO A 71 -9.78 21.24 -4.23
CA PRO A 71 -10.86 20.29 -4.49
C PRO A 71 -10.87 19.24 -3.37
N GLY A 72 -12.05 18.80 -2.97
CA GLY A 72 -12.17 17.70 -2.00
C GLY A 72 -11.49 16.44 -2.53
N ILE A 73 -11.01 15.57 -1.63
CA ILE A 73 -10.46 14.28 -2.01
C ILE A 73 -11.61 13.34 -2.39
N GLN A 74 -11.57 12.82 -3.61
CA GLN A 74 -12.48 11.76 -4.06
C GLN A 74 -11.84 10.42 -3.72
N ILE A 75 -12.56 9.59 -2.95
CA ILE A 75 -12.08 8.26 -2.58
C ILE A 75 -12.59 7.23 -3.59
N ASP A 76 -11.66 6.45 -4.14
CA ASP A 76 -11.96 5.38 -5.09
C ASP A 76 -11.07 4.15 -4.77
N ASP A 77 -11.69 3.04 -4.44
CA ASP A 77 -11.03 1.79 -4.07
C ASP A 77 -10.20 1.17 -5.21
N SER A 78 -10.43 1.60 -6.46
CA SER A 78 -9.61 1.19 -7.60
C SER A 78 -8.14 1.60 -7.45
N PHE A 79 -7.85 2.63 -6.64
CA PHE A 79 -6.49 3.05 -6.32
C PHE A 79 -5.87 2.30 -5.14
N ASN A 80 -6.57 1.37 -4.51
CA ASN A 80 -6.03 0.60 -3.41
C ASN A 80 -4.93 -0.35 -3.90
N GLU A 81 -3.89 -0.46 -3.08
CA GLU A 81 -2.91 -1.53 -3.25
C GLU A 81 -3.54 -2.88 -2.85
N TYR A 82 -3.06 -3.97 -3.45
CA TYR A 82 -3.47 -5.32 -3.05
C TYR A 82 -3.05 -5.64 -1.61
N ASN A 83 -3.75 -6.57 -0.98
CA ASN A 83 -3.43 -7.01 0.39
C ASN A 83 -2.23 -7.98 0.38
N GLY A 84 -1.02 -7.43 0.56
CA GLY A 84 0.21 -8.22 0.61
C GLY A 84 0.24 -9.25 1.75
N ASP A 85 -0.37 -8.94 2.90
CA ASP A 85 -0.42 -9.86 4.05
C ASP A 85 -1.22 -11.11 3.74
N SER A 86 -2.32 -10.99 3.00
CA SER A 86 -3.11 -12.14 2.55
C SER A 86 -2.29 -13.05 1.63
N LEU A 87 -1.49 -12.47 0.73
CA LEU A 87 -0.62 -13.24 -0.17
C LEU A 87 0.44 -14.02 0.61
N ILE A 88 1.10 -13.38 1.56
CA ILE A 88 2.13 -14.00 2.42
C ILE A 88 1.50 -15.13 3.24
N ARG A 89 0.38 -14.88 3.89
CA ARG A 89 -0.33 -15.86 4.73
C ARG A 89 -0.71 -17.11 3.93
N ILE A 90 -1.31 -16.94 2.75
CA ILE A 90 -1.67 -18.06 1.87
C ILE A 90 -0.43 -18.79 1.38
N TYR A 91 0.61 -18.05 0.96
CA TYR A 91 1.86 -18.63 0.51
C TYR A 91 2.53 -19.48 1.59
N LEU A 92 2.62 -19.00 2.82
CA LEU A 92 3.21 -19.71 3.94
C LEU A 92 2.41 -20.96 4.30
N ARG A 93 1.08 -20.87 4.33
CA ARG A 93 0.21 -22.03 4.55
C ARG A 93 0.43 -23.12 3.50
N ASP A 94 0.52 -22.73 2.22
CA ASP A 94 0.72 -23.67 1.12
C ASP A 94 2.15 -24.27 1.09
N ASN A 95 3.08 -23.72 1.90
CA ASN A 95 4.47 -24.16 1.99
C ASN A 95 4.86 -24.35 3.46
N ALA A 96 4.12 -25.19 4.20
CA ALA A 96 4.27 -25.42 5.62
C ALA A 96 5.68 -25.88 6.04
N ASP A 97 6.42 -26.52 5.14
CA ASP A 97 7.83 -26.91 5.36
C ASP A 97 8.73 -25.70 5.65
N LEU A 98 8.38 -24.53 5.12
CA LEU A 98 9.10 -23.29 5.41
C LEU A 98 8.85 -22.81 6.84
N GLN A 99 7.67 -23.09 7.40
CA GLN A 99 7.32 -22.75 8.79
C GLN A 99 8.02 -23.66 9.79
N SER A 100 8.15 -24.95 9.50
CA SER A 100 8.82 -25.92 10.36
C SER A 100 10.35 -25.72 10.44
N SER A 101 10.93 -25.09 9.42
CA SER A 101 12.39 -24.84 9.33
C SER A 101 12.82 -23.51 9.95
N ASN A 102 11.91 -22.61 10.29
CA ASN A 102 12.22 -21.26 10.80
C ASN A 102 11.25 -20.86 11.91
N SER A 103 11.70 -20.94 13.15
CA SER A 103 10.97 -20.44 14.33
C SER A 103 10.70 -18.93 14.34
N SER A 104 11.11 -18.19 13.29
CA SER A 104 10.96 -16.73 13.14
C SER A 104 9.86 -16.31 12.17
N LEU A 105 9.01 -17.24 11.70
CA LEU A 105 7.95 -16.97 10.74
C LEU A 105 6.61 -16.55 11.37
N ASP A 106 6.63 -16.12 12.64
CA ASP A 106 5.44 -15.49 13.23
C ASP A 106 5.16 -14.13 12.58
N MET A 107 3.91 -13.90 12.22
CA MET A 107 3.49 -12.60 11.67
C MET A 107 3.39 -11.56 12.80
N PRO A 108 3.90 -10.36 12.60
CA PRO A 108 4.62 -9.86 11.42
C PRO A 108 6.08 -10.34 11.36
N ILE A 109 6.55 -10.70 10.16
CA ILE A 109 7.93 -11.10 9.91
C ILE A 109 8.84 -9.89 10.12
N LYS A 110 9.73 -9.94 11.12
CA LYS A 110 10.61 -8.82 11.48
C LYS A 110 11.92 -8.78 10.68
N ASP A 111 12.38 -9.93 10.17
CA ASP A 111 13.56 -9.98 9.31
C ASP A 111 13.20 -9.48 7.90
N GLU A 112 13.71 -8.30 7.55
CA GLU A 112 13.41 -7.65 6.26
C GLU A 112 13.84 -8.50 5.05
N ARG A 113 14.98 -9.19 5.11
CA ARG A 113 15.48 -10.01 4.00
C ARG A 113 14.63 -11.27 3.82
N LEU A 114 14.20 -11.86 4.93
CA LEU A 114 13.30 -13.01 4.90
C LEU A 114 11.92 -12.59 4.39
N PHE A 115 11.39 -11.47 4.89
CA PHE A 115 10.15 -10.87 4.42
C PHE A 115 10.20 -10.65 2.91
N GLN A 116 11.23 -9.97 2.41
CA GLN A 116 11.40 -9.67 0.99
C GLN A 116 11.36 -10.94 0.13
N ARG A 117 12.11 -11.98 0.51
CA ARG A 117 12.14 -13.24 -0.24
C ARG A 117 10.80 -13.97 -0.26
N ILE A 118 10.08 -13.95 0.86
CA ILE A 118 8.75 -14.57 0.96
C ILE A 118 7.75 -13.77 0.12
N PHE A 119 7.78 -12.45 0.25
CA PHE A 119 6.91 -11.55 -0.48
C PHE A 119 7.08 -11.68 -2.00
N GLU A 120 8.31 -11.71 -2.51
CA GLU A 120 8.59 -11.92 -3.93
C GLU A 120 8.02 -13.25 -4.44
N LYS A 121 8.18 -14.33 -3.68
CA LYS A 121 7.64 -15.64 -4.05
C LYS A 121 6.12 -15.68 -4.02
N ALA A 122 5.51 -15.09 -2.98
CA ALA A 122 4.06 -15.00 -2.84
C ALA A 122 3.45 -14.19 -4.00
N THR A 123 4.02 -13.01 -4.28
CA THR A 123 3.60 -12.15 -5.40
C THR A 123 3.77 -12.83 -6.76
N SER A 124 4.88 -13.54 -6.96
CA SER A 124 5.09 -14.30 -8.19
C SER A 124 4.02 -15.39 -8.40
N LYS A 125 3.63 -16.10 -7.33
CA LYS A 125 2.54 -17.09 -7.40
C LYS A 125 1.18 -16.43 -7.62
N TRP A 126 0.94 -15.28 -7.00
CA TRP A 126 -0.28 -14.50 -7.18
C TRP A 126 -0.46 -14.07 -8.64
N ILE A 127 0.53 -13.45 -9.25
CA ILE A 127 0.50 -13.03 -10.66
C ILE A 127 0.22 -14.22 -11.60
N LYS A 128 0.70 -15.40 -11.26
CA LYS A 128 0.47 -16.64 -12.02
C LYS A 128 -0.86 -17.33 -11.68
N ASN A 129 -1.70 -16.72 -10.80
CA ASN A 129 -2.92 -17.33 -10.27
C ASN A 129 -2.70 -18.74 -9.67
N SER A 130 -1.57 -18.97 -9.02
CA SER A 130 -1.16 -20.26 -8.46
C SER A 130 -1.19 -20.34 -6.93
N LEU A 131 -1.60 -19.26 -6.24
CA LEU A 131 -1.99 -19.31 -4.82
C LEU A 131 -3.33 -20.05 -4.68
N LYS A 132 -3.52 -20.74 -3.57
CA LYS A 132 -4.71 -21.55 -3.28
C LYS A 132 -5.52 -20.96 -2.12
N PRO A 133 -6.28 -19.87 -2.34
CA PRO A 133 -7.13 -19.31 -1.30
C PRO A 133 -8.22 -20.33 -0.90
N THR A 134 -8.67 -20.23 0.34
CA THR A 134 -9.80 -20.98 0.91
C THR A 134 -10.94 -20.03 1.23
N SER A 135 -12.10 -20.57 1.65
CA SER A 135 -13.23 -19.75 2.11
C SER A 135 -12.90 -18.83 3.31
N ASN A 136 -11.82 -19.11 4.05
CA ASN A 136 -11.38 -18.30 5.18
C ASN A 136 -10.51 -17.11 4.78
N ASP A 137 -10.10 -17.02 3.51
CA ASP A 137 -9.26 -15.94 2.97
C ASP A 137 -10.13 -14.86 2.31
N SER A 138 -11.13 -14.34 3.03
CA SER A 138 -12.11 -13.36 2.53
C SER A 138 -11.49 -12.03 2.12
N ASP A 139 -10.28 -11.72 2.59
CA ASP A 139 -9.49 -10.55 2.29
C ASP A 139 -8.52 -10.73 1.11
N PHE A 140 -8.54 -11.91 0.47
CA PHE A 140 -7.74 -12.21 -0.70
C PHE A 140 -8.40 -11.70 -1.98
N GLU A 141 -7.64 -10.97 -2.77
CA GLU A 141 -8.00 -10.55 -4.12
C GLU A 141 -7.13 -11.30 -5.14
N SER A 142 -7.74 -11.91 -6.16
CA SER A 142 -6.98 -12.55 -7.23
C SER A 142 -6.29 -11.53 -8.12
N TRP A 143 -5.18 -11.93 -8.77
CA TRP A 143 -4.52 -11.07 -9.77
C TRP A 143 -5.45 -10.62 -10.89
N THR A 144 -6.34 -11.52 -11.32
CA THR A 144 -7.33 -11.20 -12.35
C THR A 144 -8.31 -10.14 -11.87
N SER A 145 -8.83 -10.26 -10.65
CA SER A 145 -9.73 -9.27 -10.03
C SER A 145 -9.05 -7.92 -9.89
N PHE A 146 -7.84 -7.92 -9.31
CA PHE A 146 -7.03 -6.71 -9.12
C PHE A 146 -6.80 -5.91 -10.41
N LYS A 147 -6.56 -6.58 -11.53
CA LYS A 147 -6.33 -5.91 -12.83
C LYS A 147 -7.60 -5.31 -13.44
N HIS A 148 -8.77 -5.72 -13.01
CA HIS A 148 -10.05 -5.35 -13.62
C HIS A 148 -10.91 -4.42 -12.76
N ARG A 149 -10.42 -4.03 -11.60
CA ARG A 149 -11.07 -3.02 -10.77
C ARG A 149 -10.70 -1.58 -11.15
#